data_2d7e25eddf2fd59d4278c94f7d3bbfa1
#
_entry.id   2d7e25eddf2fd59d4278c94f7d3bbfa1
#
_cell.length_a   1.000
_cell.length_b   1.000
_cell.length_c   1.000
_cell.angle_alpha   90.00
_cell.angle_beta   90.00
_cell.angle_gamma   90.00
#
_symmetry.space_group_name_H-M   'P 1'
#
loop_
_entity.id
_entity.type
_entity.pdbx_description
1 polymer ?
#
loop_
_entity_poly.entity_id
_entity_poly.type
_entity_poly.pdbx_seq_one_letter_code
_entity_poly.pdbx_strand_id
1 'polypeptide(L)'
;DLRIDPYMGQYFYRLNTNNPSLKDVRVRKALAFSIDRKLLVEKVTKCGQIPAYSFTPPGSNGYQPDTKIPFDPELAKELLTDAGYSASNPFPKLEILFNTNEDHRKLALAIQQMWQQNLVIEVDQCQESVK
;
A
#
# COMPACT_ATOMS: atom_id res chain seq x y z
N ASP A 1 -26.17 -19.70 4.41
CA ASP A 1 -24.91 -19.99 5.06
C ASP A 1 -23.78 -19.19 4.38
N LEU A 2 -23.00 -18.47 5.18
CA LEU A 2 -21.83 -17.77 4.67
C LEU A 2 -20.70 -18.76 4.39
N ARG A 3 -20.20 -18.76 3.17
CA ARG A 3 -19.03 -19.56 2.81
C ARG A 3 -17.91 -18.63 2.32
N ILE A 4 -16.71 -18.83 2.86
CA ILE A 4 -15.51 -18.08 2.49
C ILE A 4 -14.57 -19.02 1.76
N ASP A 5 -14.42 -18.80 0.44
CA ASP A 5 -13.56 -19.60 -0.42
C ASP A 5 -12.39 -18.73 -0.96
N PRO A 6 -11.21 -19.34 -1.23
CA PRO A 6 -10.13 -18.63 -1.90
C PRO A 6 -10.54 -18.10 -3.28
N TYR A 7 -10.16 -16.87 -3.58
CA TYR A 7 -10.41 -16.24 -4.87
C TYR A 7 -9.09 -15.78 -5.49
N MET A 8 -8.88 -16.07 -6.77
CA MET A 8 -7.68 -15.65 -7.49
C MET A 8 -7.84 -14.21 -7.97
N GLY A 9 -7.70 -13.28 -7.05
CA GLY A 9 -7.75 -11.86 -7.34
C GLY A 9 -6.98 -11.09 -6.30
N GLN A 10 -6.43 -9.94 -6.69
CA GLN A 10 -5.65 -9.09 -5.80
C GLN A 10 -5.95 -7.64 -6.07
N TYR A 11 -6.18 -6.89 -4.99
CA TYR A 11 -6.23 -5.43 -5.01
C TYR A 11 -4.83 -4.87 -4.78
N PHE A 12 -4.40 -3.94 -5.63
CA PHE A 12 -3.07 -3.35 -5.56
C PHE A 12 -3.08 -1.89 -5.98
N TYR A 13 -2.06 -1.16 -5.54
CA TYR A 13 -1.80 0.20 -5.98
C TYR A 13 -0.69 0.23 -7.02
N ARG A 14 -0.87 1.07 -8.03
CA ARG A 14 0.17 1.37 -9.02
C ARG A 14 0.87 2.67 -8.64
N LEU A 15 2.19 2.65 -8.69
CA LEU A 15 3.02 3.81 -8.47
C LEU A 15 3.45 4.39 -9.83
N ASN A 16 3.16 5.67 -10.05
CA ASN A 16 3.55 6.34 -11.28
C ASN A 16 5.05 6.66 -11.26
N THR A 17 5.85 5.85 -11.94
CA THR A 17 7.31 6.02 -12.00
C THR A 17 7.76 7.21 -12.85
N ASN A 18 6.86 7.86 -13.57
CA ASN A 18 7.14 9.16 -14.22
C ASN A 18 7.19 10.31 -13.22
N ASN A 19 6.59 10.15 -12.04
CA ASN A 19 6.75 11.10 -10.95
C ASN A 19 8.19 11.03 -10.42
N PRO A 20 8.96 12.13 -10.41
CA PRO A 20 10.36 12.11 -9.97
C PRO A 20 10.56 11.54 -8.57
N SER A 21 9.61 11.76 -7.66
CA SER A 21 9.66 11.24 -6.29
C SER A 21 9.50 9.73 -6.21
N LEU A 22 8.87 9.10 -7.19
CA LEU A 22 8.59 7.65 -7.24
C LEU A 22 9.52 6.87 -8.16
N LYS A 23 10.48 7.54 -8.81
CA LYS A 23 11.49 6.86 -9.64
C LYS A 23 12.46 6.01 -8.84
N ASP A 24 12.78 6.43 -7.63
CA ASP A 24 13.72 5.71 -6.76
C ASP A 24 13.05 4.47 -6.19
N VAL A 25 13.65 3.31 -6.42
CA VAL A 25 13.14 2.03 -5.90
C VAL A 25 13.09 2.00 -4.37
N ARG A 26 13.98 2.72 -3.69
CA ARG A 26 13.99 2.82 -2.22
C ARG A 26 12.73 3.49 -1.70
N VAL A 27 12.25 4.53 -2.38
CA VAL A 27 10.99 5.21 -2.06
C VAL A 27 9.80 4.28 -2.24
N ARG A 28 9.73 3.57 -3.35
CA ARG A 28 8.64 2.60 -3.60
C ARG A 28 8.62 1.48 -2.56
N LYS A 29 9.79 0.96 -2.19
CA LYS A 29 9.91 -0.03 -1.11
C LYS A 29 9.48 0.53 0.23
N ALA A 30 9.86 1.77 0.55
CA ALA A 30 9.47 2.44 1.79
C ALA A 30 7.95 2.55 1.90
N LEU A 31 7.27 2.94 0.83
CA LEU A 31 5.81 2.99 0.79
C LEU A 31 5.19 1.61 1.03
N ALA A 32 5.75 0.57 0.44
CA ALA A 32 5.25 -0.79 0.58
C ALA A 32 5.47 -1.37 2.00
N PHE A 33 6.64 -1.16 2.60
CA PHE A 33 6.96 -1.65 3.94
C PHE A 33 6.20 -0.93 5.05
N SER A 34 5.67 0.26 4.79
CA SER A 34 4.94 1.07 5.79
C SER A 34 3.44 0.74 5.87
N ILE A 35 2.95 -0.21 5.09
CA ILE A 35 1.55 -0.64 5.09
C ILE A 35 1.38 -1.90 5.94
N ASP A 36 0.57 -1.80 7.00
CA ASP A 36 0.14 -2.94 7.79
C ASP A 36 -1.05 -3.64 7.12
N ARG A 37 -0.77 -4.62 6.28
CA ARG A 37 -1.76 -5.33 5.49
C ARG A 37 -2.71 -6.15 6.35
N LYS A 38 -2.22 -6.70 7.44
CA LYS A 38 -3.02 -7.46 8.40
C LYS A 38 -4.09 -6.57 9.03
N LEU A 39 -3.69 -5.37 9.46
CA LEU A 39 -4.62 -4.39 10.00
C LEU A 39 -5.67 -3.97 8.98
N LEU A 40 -5.29 -3.79 7.71
CA LEU A 40 -6.23 -3.45 6.64
C LEU A 40 -7.31 -4.51 6.47
N VAL A 41 -6.95 -5.79 6.40
CA VAL A 41 -7.94 -6.86 6.20
C VAL A 41 -8.79 -7.13 7.44
N GLU A 42 -8.26 -6.90 8.63
CA GLU A 42 -8.98 -7.12 9.89
C GLU A 42 -9.91 -5.96 10.26
N LYS A 43 -9.49 -4.72 10.02
CA LYS A 43 -10.19 -3.51 10.52
C LYS A 43 -10.90 -2.71 9.43
N VAL A 44 -10.45 -2.78 8.20
CA VAL A 44 -11.01 -1.97 7.09
C VAL A 44 -11.89 -2.82 6.19
N THR A 45 -11.38 -3.87 5.58
CA THR A 45 -12.16 -4.68 4.64
C THR A 45 -13.09 -5.69 5.34
N LYS A 46 -12.63 -6.33 6.40
CA LYS A 46 -13.41 -7.19 7.31
C LYS A 46 -14.17 -8.36 6.67
N CYS A 47 -13.86 -8.73 5.45
CA CYS A 47 -14.58 -9.78 4.70
C CYS A 47 -13.79 -11.08 4.55
N GLY A 48 -12.79 -11.30 5.39
CA GLY A 48 -11.96 -12.52 5.36
C GLY A 48 -10.90 -12.53 4.27
N GLN A 49 -10.57 -11.37 3.69
CA GLN A 49 -9.48 -11.28 2.73
C GLN A 49 -8.15 -11.68 3.34
N ILE A 50 -7.25 -12.21 2.51
CA ILE A 50 -5.91 -12.59 2.91
C ILE A 50 -4.96 -11.42 2.65
N PRO A 51 -4.13 -11.02 3.64
CA PRO A 51 -3.12 -9.98 3.40
C PRO A 51 -2.16 -10.39 2.29
N ALA A 52 -1.91 -9.49 1.34
CA ALA A 52 -1.03 -9.75 0.20
C ALA A 52 0.37 -9.20 0.46
N TYR A 53 1.34 -10.10 0.54
CA TYR A 53 2.76 -9.76 0.71
C TYR A 53 3.57 -9.93 -0.58
N SER A 54 2.91 -10.37 -1.64
CA SER A 54 3.47 -10.56 -2.97
C SER A 54 2.39 -10.29 -4.02
N PHE A 55 2.78 -10.16 -5.28
CA PHE A 55 1.83 -9.85 -6.35
C PHE A 55 0.88 -11.02 -6.63
N THR A 56 1.42 -12.23 -6.76
CA THR A 56 0.59 -13.42 -7.01
C THR A 56 0.02 -13.95 -5.70
N PRO A 57 -1.32 -14.18 -5.60
CA PRO A 57 -1.91 -14.73 -4.39
C PRO A 57 -1.34 -16.11 -4.05
N PRO A 58 -1.09 -16.41 -2.76
CA PRO A 58 -0.61 -17.72 -2.34
C PRO A 58 -1.64 -18.80 -2.64
N GLY A 59 -1.16 -20.00 -2.99
CA GLY A 59 -2.02 -21.14 -3.31
C GLY A 59 -2.60 -21.14 -4.72
N SER A 60 -2.31 -20.12 -5.54
CA SER A 60 -2.73 -20.08 -6.94
C SER A 60 -2.07 -21.21 -7.71
N ASN A 61 -2.86 -22.21 -8.09
CA ASN A 61 -2.37 -23.40 -8.79
C ASN A 61 -1.18 -24.09 -8.06
N GLY A 62 -1.21 -24.11 -6.72
CA GLY A 62 -0.15 -24.68 -5.88
C GLY A 62 1.08 -23.77 -5.69
N TYR A 63 1.07 -22.57 -6.26
CA TYR A 63 2.18 -21.63 -6.15
C TYR A 63 2.24 -20.98 -4.78
N GLN A 64 3.43 -20.96 -4.20
CA GLN A 64 3.72 -20.21 -2.96
C GLN A 64 4.86 -19.23 -3.24
N PRO A 65 4.62 -17.92 -3.09
CA PRO A 65 5.65 -16.91 -3.34
C PRO A 65 6.82 -17.02 -2.35
N ASP A 66 8.03 -17.02 -2.83
CA ASP A 66 9.23 -16.98 -2.00
C ASP A 66 9.53 -15.57 -1.48
N THR A 67 9.17 -14.57 -2.28
CA THR A 67 9.41 -13.16 -1.96
C THR A 67 8.20 -12.55 -1.27
N LYS A 68 8.42 -11.91 -0.12
CA LYS A 68 7.40 -11.23 0.67
C LYS A 68 7.84 -9.81 1.02
N ILE A 69 6.88 -8.90 1.08
CA ILE A 69 7.07 -7.53 1.56
C ILE A 69 6.37 -7.43 2.92
N PRO A 70 7.10 -7.58 4.05
CA PRO A 70 6.51 -7.50 5.38
C PRO A 70 6.18 -6.05 5.76
N PHE A 71 5.41 -5.89 6.84
CA PHE A 71 5.25 -4.61 7.50
C PHE A 71 6.49 -4.32 8.36
N ASP A 72 7.26 -3.30 7.97
CA ASP A 72 8.46 -2.86 8.68
C ASP A 72 8.63 -1.34 8.55
N PRO A 73 7.99 -0.56 9.44
CA PRO A 73 8.01 0.90 9.37
C PRO A 73 9.41 1.48 9.64
N GLU A 74 10.26 0.81 10.42
CA GLU A 74 11.61 1.30 10.69
C GLU A 74 12.49 1.19 9.44
N LEU A 75 12.43 0.04 8.75
CA LEU A 75 13.12 -0.12 7.45
C LEU A 75 12.58 0.85 6.41
N ALA A 76 11.27 1.11 6.42
CA ALA A 76 10.66 2.08 5.53
C ALA A 76 11.23 3.49 5.73
N LYS A 77 11.39 3.92 6.97
CA LYS A 77 12.02 5.21 7.30
C LYS A 77 13.49 5.27 6.87
N GLU A 78 14.24 4.20 7.10
CA GLU A 78 15.64 4.10 6.67
C GLU A 78 15.77 4.23 5.15
N LEU A 79 14.95 3.52 4.39
CA LEU A 79 14.95 3.58 2.94
C LEU A 79 14.60 4.98 2.41
N LEU A 80 13.67 5.67 3.05
CA LEU A 80 13.29 7.02 2.69
C LEU A 80 14.44 8.00 2.97
N THR A 81 15.14 7.84 4.10
CA THR A 81 16.31 8.63 4.46
C THR A 81 17.46 8.38 3.48
N ASP A 82 17.72 7.13 3.12
CA ASP A 82 18.74 6.75 2.14
C ASP A 82 18.46 7.34 0.75
N ALA A 83 17.19 7.53 0.42
CA ALA A 83 16.77 8.20 -0.81
C ALA A 83 16.94 9.72 -0.77
N GLY A 84 17.37 10.30 0.37
CA GLY A 84 17.64 11.72 0.53
C GLY A 84 16.52 12.54 1.17
N TYR A 85 15.49 11.91 1.69
CA TYR A 85 14.36 12.60 2.33
C TYR A 85 14.51 12.57 3.85
N SER A 86 14.33 13.74 4.46
CA SER A 86 14.50 13.93 5.91
C SER A 86 13.68 15.14 6.38
N ALA A 87 13.78 15.49 7.65
CA ALA A 87 13.13 16.69 8.18
C ALA A 87 13.61 17.98 7.49
N SER A 88 14.87 18.01 7.04
CA SER A 88 15.45 19.15 6.30
C SER A 88 15.13 19.12 4.79
N ASN A 89 14.76 17.97 4.27
CA ASN A 89 14.37 17.78 2.88
C ASN A 89 13.12 16.88 2.82
N PRO A 90 11.93 17.44 3.13
CA PRO A 90 10.73 16.64 3.26
C PRO A 90 10.31 16.03 1.93
N PHE A 91 9.69 14.86 1.99
CA PHE A 91 9.15 14.19 0.82
C PHE A 91 8.02 15.01 0.22
N PRO A 92 7.99 15.19 -1.12
CA PRO A 92 6.89 15.89 -1.79
C PRO A 92 5.54 15.23 -1.52
N LYS A 93 4.49 16.04 -1.49
CA LYS A 93 3.14 15.58 -1.27
C LYS A 93 2.72 14.53 -2.31
N LEU A 94 2.18 13.41 -1.85
CA LEU A 94 1.63 12.36 -2.69
C LEU A 94 0.12 12.53 -2.85
N GLU A 95 -0.41 11.99 -3.94
CA GLU A 95 -1.84 11.93 -4.21
C GLU A 95 -2.26 10.49 -4.48
N ILE A 96 -3.29 10.02 -3.78
CA ILE A 96 -3.90 8.71 -4.00
C ILE A 96 -5.13 8.90 -4.87
N LEU A 97 -5.12 8.29 -6.07
CA LEU A 97 -6.28 8.22 -6.94
C LEU A 97 -7.07 6.94 -6.65
N PHE A 98 -8.38 7.07 -6.52
CA PHE A 98 -9.28 5.93 -6.35
C PHE A 98 -10.61 6.19 -7.05
N ASN A 99 -11.30 5.13 -7.44
CA ASN A 99 -12.62 5.21 -8.04
C ASN A 99 -13.72 5.43 -6.98
N THR A 100 -14.95 5.72 -7.42
CA THR A 100 -16.11 6.02 -6.56
C THR A 100 -16.66 4.79 -5.83
N ASN A 101 -15.79 3.91 -5.35
CA ASN A 101 -16.17 2.74 -4.56
C ASN A 101 -15.88 3.01 -3.08
N GLU A 102 -16.86 2.78 -2.21
CA GLU A 102 -16.74 3.09 -0.78
C GLU A 102 -15.65 2.26 -0.10
N ASP A 103 -15.48 1.01 -0.48
CA ASP A 103 -14.41 0.15 0.07
C ASP A 103 -13.03 0.64 -0.35
N HIS A 104 -12.89 1.09 -1.60
CA HIS A 104 -11.64 1.68 -2.10
C HIS A 104 -11.33 3.01 -1.40
N ARG A 105 -12.36 3.81 -1.09
CA ARG A 105 -12.22 5.05 -0.32
C ARG A 105 -11.70 4.76 1.09
N LYS A 106 -12.26 3.77 1.77
CA LYS A 106 -11.82 3.37 3.12
C LYS A 106 -10.38 2.87 3.11
N LEU A 107 -9.98 2.08 2.11
CA LEU A 107 -8.60 1.63 1.93
C LEU A 107 -7.66 2.82 1.69
N ALA A 108 -8.03 3.74 0.82
CA ALA A 108 -7.23 4.93 0.53
C ALA A 108 -7.01 5.78 1.78
N LEU A 109 -8.05 5.97 2.61
CA LEU A 109 -7.96 6.69 3.87
C LEU A 109 -7.03 5.99 4.86
N ALA A 110 -7.14 4.67 4.99
CA ALA A 110 -6.30 3.90 5.90
C ALA A 110 -4.83 3.93 5.47
N ILE A 111 -4.55 3.79 4.19
CA ILE A 111 -3.18 3.86 3.64
C ILE A 111 -2.60 5.26 3.79
N GLN A 112 -3.38 6.29 3.54
CA GLN A 112 -2.99 7.68 3.79
C GLN A 112 -2.54 7.88 5.23
N GLN A 113 -3.32 7.40 6.20
CA GLN A 113 -2.97 7.50 7.62
C GLN A 113 -1.70 6.72 7.96
N MET A 114 -1.53 5.52 7.42
CA MET A 114 -0.32 4.72 7.63
C MET A 114 0.93 5.41 7.10
N TRP A 115 0.87 6.00 5.91
CA TRP A 115 2.00 6.74 5.34
C TRP A 115 2.29 8.00 6.13
N GLN A 116 1.28 8.73 6.57
CA GLN A 116 1.47 9.92 7.42
C GLN A 116 2.09 9.58 8.77
N GLN A 117 1.66 8.50 9.40
CA GLN A 117 2.15 8.08 10.72
C GLN A 117 3.55 7.44 10.63
N ASN A 118 3.76 6.55 9.67
CA ASN A 118 4.97 5.74 9.59
C ASN A 118 6.12 6.43 8.86
N LEU A 119 5.82 7.28 7.88
CA LEU A 119 6.83 7.96 7.05
C LEU A 119 6.85 9.47 7.23
N VAL A 120 5.87 10.04 7.93
CA VAL A 120 5.72 11.50 8.14
C VAL A 120 5.70 12.25 6.80
N ILE A 121 4.94 11.74 5.83
CA ILE A 121 4.75 12.35 4.52
C ILE A 121 3.32 12.88 4.39
N GLU A 122 3.13 13.92 3.58
CA GLU A 122 1.80 14.43 3.25
C GLU A 122 1.19 13.66 2.10
N VAL A 123 -0.09 13.27 2.25
CA VAL A 123 -0.83 12.51 1.25
C VAL A 123 -2.22 13.10 1.07
N ASP A 124 -2.58 13.42 -0.17
CA ASP A 124 -3.92 13.82 -0.55
C ASP A 124 -4.69 12.68 -1.21
N GLN A 125 -6.00 12.81 -1.22
CA GLN A 125 -6.90 11.89 -1.90
C GLN A 125 -7.59 12.59 -3.07
N CYS A 126 -7.67 11.90 -4.21
CA CYS A 126 -8.44 12.32 -5.35
C CYS A 126 -9.39 11.20 -5.78
N GLN A 127 -10.67 11.52 -5.84
CA GLN A 127 -11.69 10.57 -6.25
C GLN A 127 -12.04 10.79 -7.72
N GLU A 128 -11.92 9.75 -8.53
CA GLU A 128 -12.34 9.77 -9.92
C GLU A 128 -13.61 8.94 -10.11
N SER A 129 -14.58 9.52 -10.80
CA SER A 129 -15.73 8.76 -11.26
C SER A 129 -15.35 7.95 -12.50
N VAL A 130 -15.58 6.66 -12.45
CA VAL A 130 -15.47 5.82 -13.64
C VAL A 130 -16.62 6.20 -14.57
N LYS A 131 -16.29 6.73 -15.74
CA LYS A 131 -17.26 7.00 -16.80
C LYS A 131 -17.58 5.72 -17.58
#